data_6100ee0b7476ac4009e3220374494475
#
_entry.id   6100ee0b7476ac4009e3220374494475
#
_cell.length_a   1.000
_cell.length_b   1.000
_cell.length_c   1.000
_cell.angle_alpha   90.00
_cell.angle_beta   90.00
_cell.angle_gamma   90.00
#
_symmetry.space_group_name_H-M   'P 1'
#
loop_
_entity.id
_entity.type
_entity.pdbx_description
1 polymer ?
#
loop_
_entity_poly.entity_id
_entity_poly.type
_entity_poly.pdbx_seq_one_letter_code
_entity_poly.pdbx_strand_id
1 'polypeptide(L)'
;GKGLFLLDKQDRPLGNAILSSDRRALEIVQRWQQDGIPEKLYPHTRQTLWTGHPASLLRWVKENEPQRYQQIGSVMMAHDYLRWCLTGVKGCEESNISESNLYNMNTGQYDPQLTRWLGISDIDGALPPIIGSAEICGEITAQAAALTGLTAGTPVVGGLFDVVSTAICAGLHDEHTLNAVMGTWAVTSGIAHGIRDNEPFPYVYGRYVHPQQFIVHEASPTSSGNLEWLTAQWGDMSFDEINHAVASLPKAESDVFFLPFLYGS
;
A
#
# COMPACT_ATOMS: atom_id res chain seq x y z
N GLY A 1 4.13 -5.09 0.05
CA GLY A 1 3.58 -4.54 1.08
C GLY A 1 4.06 -3.22 1.65
N LYS A 2 3.07 -2.47 2.10
CA LYS A 2 3.25 -1.18 2.78
C LYS A 2 3.67 -1.37 4.25
N GLY A 3 3.56 -0.35 5.05
CA GLY A 3 3.99 -0.24 6.43
C GLY A 3 5.19 0.69 6.55
N LEU A 4 5.64 0.94 7.76
CA LEU A 4 6.74 1.86 8.04
C LEU A 4 7.86 1.14 8.76
N PHE A 5 9.02 1.07 8.12
CA PHE A 5 10.25 0.47 8.62
C PHE A 5 11.32 1.56 8.69
N LEU A 6 11.79 1.86 9.89
CA LEU A 6 12.72 2.96 10.14
C LEU A 6 14.09 2.42 10.55
N LEU A 7 15.13 2.96 9.93
CA LEU A 7 16.52 2.77 10.35
C LEU A 7 17.09 4.07 10.93
N ASP A 8 18.02 3.95 11.85
CA ASP A 8 18.82 5.08 12.31
C ASP A 8 19.93 5.45 11.30
N LYS A 9 20.71 6.47 11.61
CA LYS A 9 21.83 6.94 10.78
C LYS A 9 22.99 5.94 10.69
N GLN A 10 22.99 4.89 11.50
CA GLN A 10 23.94 3.77 11.49
C GLN A 10 23.32 2.49 10.93
N ASP A 11 22.18 2.60 10.23
CA ASP A 11 21.44 1.50 9.60
C ASP A 11 20.93 0.43 10.59
N ARG A 12 20.67 0.80 11.82
CA ARG A 12 20.06 -0.08 12.81
C ARG A 12 18.55 0.17 12.88
N PRO A 13 17.72 -0.89 13.05
CA PRO A 13 16.29 -0.70 13.20
C PRO A 13 15.93 0.21 14.38
N LEU A 14 15.08 1.20 14.13
CA LEU A 14 14.53 2.10 15.15
C LEU A 14 13.26 1.50 15.77
N GLY A 15 13.40 0.37 16.45
CA GLY A 15 12.31 -0.35 17.08
C GLY A 15 11.45 -1.15 16.08
N ASN A 16 10.27 -1.56 16.52
CA ASN A 16 9.36 -2.36 15.71
C ASN A 16 8.80 -1.56 14.52
N ALA A 17 8.60 -2.25 13.40
CA ALA A 17 7.89 -1.72 12.26
C ALA A 17 6.40 -1.45 12.59
N ILE A 18 5.83 -0.46 11.92
CA ILE A 18 4.41 -0.15 12.01
C ILE A 18 3.71 -0.70 10.77
N LEU A 19 2.69 -1.54 10.97
CA LEU A 19 1.98 -2.18 9.87
C LEU A 19 1.06 -1.19 9.14
N SER A 20 0.74 -1.49 7.88
CA SER A 20 -0.20 -0.70 7.08
C SER A 20 -1.66 -0.78 7.57
N SER A 21 -2.00 -1.77 8.37
CA SER A 21 -3.31 -1.89 9.03
C SER A 21 -3.42 -1.07 10.33
N ASP A 22 -2.32 -0.44 10.77
CA ASP A 22 -2.29 0.34 12.00
C ASP A 22 -3.11 1.64 11.84
N ARG A 23 -3.92 1.93 12.83
CA ARG A 23 -4.84 3.07 12.81
C ARG A 23 -4.42 4.22 13.73
N ARG A 24 -3.22 4.18 14.29
CA ARG A 24 -2.74 5.20 15.24
C ARG A 24 -2.72 6.62 14.66
N ALA A 25 -2.58 6.77 13.35
CA ALA A 25 -2.59 8.08 12.68
C ALA A 25 -4.00 8.59 12.30
N LEU A 26 -5.08 8.01 12.87
CA LEU A 26 -6.45 8.39 12.53
C LEU A 26 -6.73 9.89 12.76
N GLU A 27 -6.37 10.42 13.91
CA GLU A 27 -6.56 11.84 14.22
C GLU A 27 -5.77 12.76 13.30
N ILE A 28 -4.61 12.34 12.84
CA ILE A 28 -3.79 13.07 11.88
C ILE A 28 -4.48 13.13 10.52
N VAL A 29 -4.99 11.99 10.04
CA VAL A 29 -5.72 11.93 8.77
C VAL A 29 -6.98 12.79 8.83
N GLN A 30 -7.75 12.73 9.91
CA GLN A 30 -8.95 13.58 10.10
C GLN A 30 -8.60 15.07 10.11
N ARG A 31 -7.54 15.46 10.81
CA ARG A 31 -7.05 16.85 10.82
C ARG A 31 -6.62 17.30 9.42
N TRP A 32 -5.87 16.47 8.68
CA TRP A 32 -5.47 16.77 7.31
C TRP A 32 -6.67 16.90 6.36
N GLN A 33 -7.73 16.10 6.56
CA GLN A 33 -8.97 16.24 5.80
C GLN A 33 -9.64 17.59 6.08
N GLN A 34 -9.71 18.03 7.36
CA GLN A 34 -10.24 19.34 7.74
C GLN A 34 -9.41 20.51 7.18
N ASP A 35 -8.10 20.34 7.06
CA ASP A 35 -7.15 21.35 6.56
C ASP A 35 -7.06 21.40 5.01
N GLY A 36 -7.85 20.59 4.29
CA GLY A 36 -7.83 20.54 2.83
C GLY A 36 -6.51 19.99 2.25
N ILE A 37 -5.82 19.12 2.97
CA ILE A 37 -4.58 18.48 2.50
C ILE A 37 -4.84 17.48 1.38
N PRO A 38 -5.92 16.64 1.39
CA PRO A 38 -6.21 15.73 0.28
C PRO A 38 -6.29 16.44 -1.07
N GLU A 39 -6.97 17.58 -1.14
CA GLU A 39 -7.16 18.37 -2.36
C GLU A 39 -5.84 18.92 -2.91
N LYS A 40 -4.85 19.18 -2.04
CA LYS A 40 -3.50 19.59 -2.41
C LYS A 40 -2.65 18.42 -2.88
N LEU A 41 -2.78 17.26 -2.23
CA LEU A 41 -1.97 16.08 -2.51
C LEU A 41 -2.43 15.34 -3.76
N TYR A 42 -3.74 15.13 -3.90
CA TYR A 42 -4.30 14.25 -4.92
C TYR A 42 -3.87 14.57 -6.36
N PRO A 43 -3.78 15.83 -6.83
CA PRO A 43 -3.30 16.14 -8.18
C PRO A 43 -1.86 15.67 -8.46
N HIS A 44 -1.07 15.45 -7.41
CA HIS A 44 0.32 15.02 -7.50
C HIS A 44 0.51 13.54 -7.20
N THR A 45 -0.18 13.02 -6.20
CA THR A 45 0.04 11.65 -5.70
C THR A 45 -0.95 10.63 -6.23
N ARG A 46 -2.14 11.08 -6.64
CA ARG A 46 -3.27 10.23 -7.02
C ARG A 46 -3.62 9.20 -5.94
N GLN A 47 -3.42 9.58 -4.69
CA GLN A 47 -3.70 8.77 -3.51
C GLN A 47 -4.71 9.45 -2.61
N THR A 48 -5.57 8.67 -2.00
CA THR A 48 -6.36 9.10 -0.84
C THR A 48 -5.48 9.06 0.41
N LEU A 49 -5.92 9.75 1.48
CA LEU A 49 -5.24 9.63 2.77
C LEU A 49 -5.71 8.37 3.50
N TRP A 50 -4.73 7.60 3.96
CA TRP A 50 -4.97 6.40 4.76
C TRP A 50 -4.09 6.41 6.02
N THR A 51 -4.61 5.89 7.14
CA THR A 51 -3.90 5.89 8.43
C THR A 51 -2.60 5.11 8.40
N GLY A 52 -2.56 4.01 7.64
CA GLY A 52 -1.40 3.13 7.49
C GLY A 52 -0.44 3.52 6.37
N HIS A 53 -0.65 4.65 5.68
CA HIS A 53 0.34 5.15 4.73
C HIS A 53 1.62 5.60 5.44
N PRO A 54 2.80 5.39 4.84
CA PRO A 54 4.07 5.83 5.41
C PRO A 54 4.06 7.30 5.83
N ALA A 55 3.47 8.19 5.02
CA ALA A 55 3.35 9.61 5.32
C ALA A 55 2.56 9.89 6.61
N SER A 56 1.42 9.21 6.79
CA SER A 56 0.57 9.36 7.98
C SER A 56 1.27 8.85 9.24
N LEU A 57 1.91 7.69 9.12
CA LEU A 57 2.67 7.07 10.22
C LEU A 57 3.90 7.90 10.59
N LEU A 58 4.64 8.45 9.62
CA LEU A 58 5.76 9.35 9.86
C LEU A 58 5.33 10.61 10.63
N ARG A 59 4.20 11.19 10.25
CA ARG A 59 3.65 12.33 10.97
C ARG A 59 3.28 11.96 12.41
N TRP A 60 2.70 10.79 12.61
CA TRP A 60 2.40 10.29 13.94
C TRP A 60 3.67 10.12 14.78
N VAL A 61 4.72 9.49 14.22
CA VAL A 61 6.01 9.32 14.91
C VAL A 61 6.62 10.68 15.26
N LYS A 62 6.53 11.67 14.35
CA LYS A 62 7.02 13.03 14.61
C LYS A 62 6.35 13.68 15.83
N GLU A 63 5.02 13.53 15.95
CA GLU A 63 4.24 14.16 17.03
C GLU A 63 4.33 13.41 18.36
N ASN A 64 4.37 12.08 18.32
CA ASN A 64 4.25 11.24 19.52
C ASN A 64 5.59 10.63 19.99
N GLU A 65 6.54 10.46 19.08
CA GLU A 65 7.86 9.87 19.36
C GLU A 65 8.99 10.77 18.79
N PRO A 66 9.08 12.06 19.19
CA PRO A 66 9.97 13.02 18.54
C PRO A 66 11.45 12.64 18.64
N GLN A 67 11.86 11.98 19.71
CA GLN A 67 13.24 11.49 19.86
C GLN A 67 13.56 10.38 18.84
N ARG A 68 12.62 9.46 18.61
CA ARG A 68 12.73 8.42 17.59
C ARG A 68 12.75 9.05 16.18
N TYR A 69 11.88 10.01 15.94
CA TYR A 69 11.79 10.71 14.66
C TYR A 69 13.12 11.39 14.28
N GLN A 70 13.77 12.08 15.21
CA GLN A 70 15.07 12.77 14.99
C GLN A 70 16.22 11.80 14.66
N GLN A 71 16.11 10.55 15.03
CA GLN A 71 17.11 9.52 14.76
C GLN A 71 16.96 8.88 13.39
N ILE A 72 15.85 9.13 12.66
CA ILE A 72 15.59 8.53 11.35
C ILE A 72 16.73 8.85 10.38
N GLY A 73 17.35 7.79 9.88
CA GLY A 73 18.37 7.84 8.83
C GLY A 73 17.87 7.23 7.51
N SER A 74 16.84 6.33 7.58
CA SER A 74 16.22 5.79 6.38
C SER A 74 14.78 5.38 6.65
N VAL A 75 13.92 5.63 5.63
CA VAL A 75 12.50 5.26 5.62
C VAL A 75 12.27 4.23 4.53
N MET A 76 11.76 3.05 4.90
CA MET A 76 11.48 1.97 3.97
C MET A 76 10.10 1.37 4.23
N MET A 77 9.60 0.62 3.25
CA MET A 77 8.41 -0.22 3.41
C MET A 77 8.82 -1.70 3.50
N ALA A 78 7.87 -2.58 3.75
CA ALA A 78 8.14 -3.97 4.12
C ALA A 78 9.08 -4.70 3.15
N HIS A 79 8.77 -4.71 1.85
CA HIS A 79 9.60 -5.46 0.90
C HIS A 79 10.95 -4.77 0.62
N ASP A 80 11.01 -3.44 0.72
CA ASP A 80 12.27 -2.68 0.60
C ASP A 80 13.21 -3.02 1.76
N TYR A 81 12.65 -3.13 2.98
CA TYR A 81 13.40 -3.55 4.15
C TYR A 81 13.92 -4.99 4.02
N LEU A 82 13.08 -5.92 3.53
CA LEU A 82 13.51 -7.30 3.28
C LEU A 82 14.63 -7.35 2.25
N ARG A 83 14.51 -6.61 1.14
CA ARG A 83 15.56 -6.51 0.11
C ARG A 83 16.85 -5.94 0.70
N TRP A 84 16.76 -4.90 1.51
CA TRP A 84 17.92 -4.37 2.22
C TRP A 84 18.55 -5.40 3.17
N CYS A 85 17.78 -6.17 3.91
CA CYS A 85 18.31 -7.27 4.73
C CYS A 85 19.07 -8.31 3.92
N LEU A 86 18.66 -8.57 2.68
CA LEU A 86 19.30 -9.54 1.79
C LEU A 86 20.57 -9.00 1.15
N THR A 87 20.59 -7.71 0.78
CA THR A 87 21.60 -7.12 -0.10
C THR A 87 22.48 -6.06 0.56
N GLY A 88 22.01 -5.45 1.66
CA GLY A 88 22.63 -4.25 2.25
C GLY A 88 22.37 -2.96 1.43
N VAL A 89 21.69 -3.02 0.30
CA VAL A 89 21.43 -1.87 -0.57
C VAL A 89 20.06 -1.25 -0.26
N LYS A 90 20.04 0.05 0.03
CA LYS A 90 18.81 0.78 0.28
C LYS A 90 18.18 1.28 -1.03
N GLY A 91 16.87 1.19 -1.11
CA GLY A 91 16.07 1.70 -2.20
C GLY A 91 14.60 1.53 -1.89
N CYS A 92 13.74 2.32 -2.52
CA CYS A 92 12.29 2.16 -2.50
C CYS A 92 11.82 1.77 -3.89
N GLU A 93 11.14 0.64 -4.00
CA GLU A 93 10.66 0.16 -5.29
C GLU A 93 9.46 1.00 -5.76
N GLU A 94 9.46 1.35 -7.06
CA GLU A 94 8.58 2.37 -7.62
C GLU A 94 7.10 2.03 -7.50
N SER A 95 6.68 0.79 -7.77
CA SER A 95 5.26 0.43 -7.69
C SER A 95 4.71 0.55 -6.27
N ASN A 96 5.54 0.30 -5.25
CA ASN A 96 5.14 0.40 -3.86
C ASN A 96 5.20 1.85 -3.33
N ILE A 97 6.31 2.57 -3.60
CA ILE A 97 6.45 3.95 -3.12
C ILE A 97 5.47 4.92 -3.80
N SER A 98 5.03 4.62 -5.02
CA SER A 98 4.05 5.44 -5.74
C SER A 98 2.73 5.58 -5.00
N GLU A 99 2.42 4.66 -4.10
CA GLU A 99 1.20 4.67 -3.30
C GLU A 99 1.42 5.05 -1.84
N SER A 100 2.39 5.91 -1.56
CA SER A 100 2.79 6.28 -0.20
C SER A 100 2.38 7.69 0.24
N ASN A 101 1.87 8.52 -0.66
CA ASN A 101 1.74 9.98 -0.54
C ASN A 101 3.09 10.75 -0.45
N LEU A 102 4.22 10.09 -0.74
CA LEU A 102 5.56 10.71 -0.78
C LEU A 102 6.09 10.86 -2.21
N TYR A 103 5.43 10.22 -3.17
CA TYR A 103 5.83 10.12 -4.57
C TYR A 103 4.91 10.99 -5.44
N ASN A 104 5.49 11.78 -6.33
CA ASN A 104 4.75 12.56 -7.30
C ASN A 104 4.57 11.75 -8.60
N MET A 105 3.34 11.35 -8.88
CA MET A 105 2.97 10.53 -10.05
C MET A 105 3.27 11.22 -11.38
N ASN A 106 3.26 12.58 -11.40
CA ASN A 106 3.50 13.35 -12.62
C ASN A 106 4.98 13.39 -13.00
N THR A 107 5.88 13.40 -12.00
CA THR A 107 7.32 13.49 -12.21
C THR A 107 8.07 12.16 -12.07
N GLY A 108 7.46 11.17 -11.45
CA GLY A 108 8.10 9.90 -11.13
C GLY A 108 9.15 9.99 -10.04
N GLN A 109 9.07 10.98 -9.16
CA GLN A 109 10.09 11.26 -8.14
C GLN A 109 9.46 11.67 -6.81
N TYR A 110 10.26 11.66 -5.76
CA TYR A 110 9.91 12.35 -4.52
C TYR A 110 9.71 13.84 -4.77
N ASP A 111 8.80 14.45 -4.05
CA ASP A 111 8.53 15.87 -4.16
C ASP A 111 8.53 16.53 -2.77
N PRO A 112 9.51 17.41 -2.48
CA PRO A 112 9.58 18.10 -1.20
C PRO A 112 8.35 18.96 -0.88
N GLN A 113 7.52 19.28 -1.86
CA GLN A 113 6.28 20.00 -1.63
C GLN A 113 5.25 19.11 -0.91
N LEU A 114 5.22 17.80 -1.21
CA LEU A 114 4.33 16.84 -0.56
C LEU A 114 4.68 16.71 0.92
N THR A 115 5.95 16.48 1.23
CA THR A 115 6.42 16.36 2.62
C THR A 115 6.23 17.63 3.42
N ARG A 116 6.30 18.81 2.76
CA ARG A 116 6.01 20.11 3.37
C ARG A 116 4.55 20.25 3.73
N TRP A 117 3.61 19.91 2.84
CA TRP A 117 2.18 19.92 3.14
C TRP A 117 1.80 18.94 4.26
N LEU A 118 2.45 17.78 4.29
CA LEU A 118 2.28 16.77 5.33
C LEU A 118 2.98 17.12 6.66
N GLY A 119 3.84 18.19 6.65
CA GLY A 119 4.57 18.65 7.82
C GLY A 119 5.69 17.70 8.29
N ILE A 120 6.31 16.97 7.34
CA ILE A 120 7.37 15.98 7.59
C ILE A 120 8.60 16.20 6.70
N SER A 121 8.85 17.42 6.21
CA SER A 121 9.97 17.71 5.30
C SER A 121 11.37 17.40 5.88
N ASP A 122 11.47 17.21 7.18
CA ASP A 122 12.74 16.83 7.83
C ASP A 122 13.25 15.45 7.39
N ILE A 123 12.37 14.60 6.81
CA ILE A 123 12.75 13.25 6.36
C ILE A 123 13.16 13.16 4.89
N ASP A 124 13.17 14.27 4.16
CA ASP A 124 13.48 14.25 2.72
C ASP A 124 14.86 13.61 2.45
N GLY A 125 15.84 13.90 3.30
CA GLY A 125 17.17 13.29 3.23
C GLY A 125 17.27 11.85 3.70
N ALA A 126 16.20 11.30 4.26
CA ALA A 126 16.11 9.91 4.74
C ALA A 126 15.32 8.99 3.78
N LEU A 127 14.80 9.52 2.68
CA LEU A 127 14.14 8.74 1.64
C LEU A 127 15.19 8.08 0.74
N PRO A 128 15.22 6.71 0.67
CA PRO A 128 16.15 6.02 -0.21
C PRO A 128 15.87 6.29 -1.68
N PRO A 129 16.84 6.08 -2.60
CA PRO A 129 16.61 6.20 -4.03
C PRO A 129 15.44 5.36 -4.51
N ILE A 130 14.70 5.87 -5.49
CA ILE A 130 13.66 5.10 -6.17
C ILE A 130 14.33 4.15 -7.15
N ILE A 131 13.89 2.89 -7.16
CA ILE A 131 14.40 1.82 -8.01
C ILE A 131 13.27 1.16 -8.80
N GLY A 132 13.59 0.72 -10.02
CA GLY A 132 12.64 0.01 -10.86
C GLY A 132 12.41 -1.44 -10.41
N SER A 133 11.23 -1.97 -10.71
CA SER A 133 10.82 -3.33 -10.29
C SER A 133 11.77 -4.44 -10.77
N ALA A 134 12.26 -4.35 -12.02
CA ALA A 134 13.19 -5.32 -12.63
C ALA A 134 14.66 -4.89 -12.54
N GLU A 135 14.95 -3.75 -11.93
CA GLU A 135 16.31 -3.26 -11.75
C GLU A 135 17.04 -4.11 -10.72
N ILE A 136 18.27 -4.54 -11.07
CA ILE A 136 19.15 -5.23 -10.12
C ILE A 136 19.68 -4.22 -9.12
N CYS A 137 19.32 -4.38 -7.85
CA CYS A 137 19.66 -3.48 -6.77
C CYS A 137 20.58 -4.10 -5.71
N GLY A 138 21.34 -5.11 -6.10
CA GLY A 138 22.34 -5.75 -5.26
C GLY A 138 22.32 -7.27 -5.42
N GLU A 139 23.14 -7.93 -4.61
CA GLU A 139 23.27 -9.39 -4.58
C GLU A 139 23.08 -9.89 -3.15
N ILE A 140 22.68 -11.15 -3.00
CA ILE A 140 22.59 -11.81 -1.70
C ILE A 140 23.98 -11.78 -1.04
N THR A 141 24.05 -11.15 0.14
CA THR A 141 25.29 -11.10 0.93
C THR A 141 25.64 -12.46 1.55
N ALA A 142 26.89 -12.68 1.87
CA ALA A 142 27.31 -13.90 2.58
C ALA A 142 26.58 -14.07 3.94
N GLN A 143 26.31 -12.97 4.64
CA GLN A 143 25.55 -12.98 5.88
C GLN A 143 24.09 -13.40 5.66
N ALA A 144 23.41 -12.83 4.66
CA ALA A 144 22.05 -13.20 4.32
C ALA A 144 21.95 -14.67 3.85
N ALA A 145 22.93 -15.13 3.04
CA ALA A 145 23.01 -16.51 2.60
C ALA A 145 23.11 -17.49 3.78
N ALA A 146 23.94 -17.18 4.78
CA ALA A 146 24.09 -18.00 5.99
C ALA A 146 22.80 -18.10 6.82
N LEU A 147 21.99 -17.03 6.86
CA LEU A 147 20.74 -16.99 7.61
C LEU A 147 19.56 -17.64 6.88
N THR A 148 19.54 -17.57 5.55
CA THR A 148 18.37 -17.94 4.74
C THR A 148 18.53 -19.23 3.95
N GLY A 149 19.75 -19.70 3.77
CA GLY A 149 20.07 -20.82 2.88
C GLY A 149 20.10 -20.44 1.39
N LEU A 150 19.94 -19.17 1.04
CA LEU A 150 20.08 -18.67 -0.33
C LEU A 150 21.55 -18.66 -0.75
N THR A 151 21.81 -18.69 -2.06
CA THR A 151 23.16 -18.62 -2.60
C THR A 151 23.70 -17.19 -2.56
N ALA A 152 24.85 -16.98 -1.94
CA ALA A 152 25.53 -15.68 -1.97
C ALA A 152 25.88 -15.28 -3.42
N GLY A 153 25.79 -13.99 -3.73
CA GLY A 153 26.03 -13.46 -5.08
C GLY A 153 24.84 -13.61 -6.05
N THR A 154 23.71 -14.17 -5.60
CA THR A 154 22.49 -14.18 -6.43
C THR A 154 21.98 -12.75 -6.60
N PRO A 155 21.77 -12.25 -7.85
CA PRO A 155 21.21 -10.93 -8.09
C PRO A 155 19.80 -10.77 -7.50
N VAL A 156 19.53 -9.61 -6.90
CA VAL A 156 18.23 -9.26 -6.32
C VAL A 156 17.68 -8.03 -7.04
N VAL A 157 16.48 -8.15 -7.56
CA VAL A 157 15.76 -7.06 -8.25
C VAL A 157 14.91 -6.24 -7.28
N GLY A 158 14.40 -5.08 -7.74
CA GLY A 158 13.53 -4.20 -6.98
C GLY A 158 12.32 -4.90 -6.37
N GLY A 159 11.72 -5.82 -7.11
CA GLY A 159 10.51 -6.51 -6.73
C GLY A 159 9.25 -5.74 -7.15
N LEU A 160 8.11 -6.07 -6.57
CA LEU A 160 6.82 -5.46 -6.90
C LEU A 160 5.98 -5.28 -5.63
N PHE A 161 5.15 -4.27 -5.63
CA PHE A 161 4.07 -4.17 -4.67
C PHE A 161 3.16 -5.41 -4.76
N ASP A 162 2.71 -5.92 -3.61
CA ASP A 162 1.94 -7.18 -3.54
C ASP A 162 0.64 -7.15 -4.38
N VAL A 163 -0.05 -6.02 -4.42
CA VAL A 163 -1.24 -5.84 -5.27
C VAL A 163 -0.88 -5.94 -6.75
N VAL A 164 0.23 -5.34 -7.16
CA VAL A 164 0.74 -5.41 -8.55
C VAL A 164 1.14 -6.86 -8.89
N SER A 165 1.87 -7.53 -8.00
CA SER A 165 2.24 -8.93 -8.19
C SER A 165 1.03 -9.84 -8.36
N THR A 166 0.01 -9.66 -7.50
CA THR A 166 -1.24 -10.43 -7.56
C THR A 166 -2.00 -10.17 -8.85
N ALA A 167 -2.06 -8.92 -9.30
CA ALA A 167 -2.72 -8.54 -10.53
C ALA A 167 -2.06 -9.20 -11.75
N ILE A 168 -0.73 -9.21 -11.83
CA ILE A 168 0.02 -9.89 -12.89
C ILE A 168 -0.24 -11.39 -12.87
N CYS A 169 -0.18 -12.02 -11.70
CA CYS A 169 -0.45 -13.46 -11.56
C CYS A 169 -1.88 -13.84 -11.94
N ALA A 170 -2.84 -12.93 -11.73
CA ALA A 170 -4.23 -13.10 -12.14
C ALA A 170 -4.46 -12.83 -13.64
N GLY A 171 -3.42 -12.46 -14.40
CA GLY A 171 -3.51 -12.22 -15.84
C GLY A 171 -3.92 -10.80 -16.23
N LEU A 172 -3.75 -9.82 -15.35
CA LEU A 172 -4.02 -8.42 -15.68
C LEU A 172 -2.88 -7.88 -16.57
N HIS A 173 -3.07 -7.93 -17.89
CA HIS A 173 -2.06 -7.53 -18.87
C HIS A 173 -2.52 -6.40 -19.81
N ASP A 174 -3.81 -6.08 -19.82
CA ASP A 174 -4.41 -5.08 -20.71
C ASP A 174 -5.51 -4.26 -20.01
N GLU A 175 -5.95 -3.22 -20.66
CA GLU A 175 -6.99 -2.29 -20.16
C GLU A 175 -8.43 -2.82 -20.28
N HIS A 176 -8.63 -3.99 -20.86
CA HIS A 176 -9.94 -4.61 -21.07
C HIS A 176 -10.28 -5.64 -20.00
N THR A 177 -9.31 -5.95 -19.15
CA THR A 177 -9.43 -6.94 -18.09
C THR A 177 -9.45 -6.23 -16.74
N LEU A 178 -10.27 -6.73 -15.81
CA LEU A 178 -10.25 -6.33 -14.41
C LEU A 178 -9.86 -7.52 -13.54
N ASN A 179 -9.03 -7.28 -12.55
CA ASN A 179 -8.73 -8.22 -11.48
C ASN A 179 -9.62 -7.88 -10.28
N ALA A 180 -10.40 -8.85 -9.80
CA ALA A 180 -11.23 -8.71 -8.60
C ALA A 180 -10.78 -9.68 -7.52
N VAL A 181 -10.32 -9.14 -6.41
CA VAL A 181 -10.00 -9.89 -5.20
C VAL A 181 -11.19 -9.81 -4.24
N MET A 182 -11.76 -10.96 -3.91
CA MET A 182 -12.86 -11.10 -2.95
C MET A 182 -12.37 -11.85 -1.71
N GLY A 183 -11.48 -11.20 -0.96
CA GLY A 183 -10.97 -11.70 0.32
C GLY A 183 -11.61 -10.98 1.50
N THR A 184 -10.88 -10.80 2.59
CA THR A 184 -11.30 -9.94 3.71
C THR A 184 -11.62 -8.53 3.22
N TRP A 185 -10.76 -7.99 2.35
CA TRP A 185 -11.01 -6.79 1.55
C TRP A 185 -11.54 -7.18 0.17
N ALA A 186 -12.41 -6.35 -0.39
CA ALA A 186 -12.70 -6.35 -1.82
C ALA A 186 -11.78 -5.36 -2.51
N VAL A 187 -11.00 -5.81 -3.50
CA VAL A 187 -10.13 -4.94 -4.30
C VAL A 187 -10.38 -5.21 -5.76
N THR A 188 -10.77 -4.18 -6.51
CA THR A 188 -10.88 -4.24 -7.96
C THR A 188 -9.74 -3.44 -8.57
N SER A 189 -9.00 -4.04 -9.49
CA SER A 189 -7.85 -3.42 -10.15
C SER A 189 -7.97 -3.52 -11.68
N GLY A 190 -7.53 -2.48 -12.35
CA GLY A 190 -7.41 -2.40 -13.80
C GLY A 190 -6.13 -1.70 -14.21
N ILE A 191 -5.82 -1.71 -15.52
CA ILE A 191 -4.69 -0.96 -16.09
C ILE A 191 -5.20 0.30 -16.76
N ALA A 192 -4.47 1.41 -16.57
CA ALA A 192 -4.65 2.65 -17.33
C ALA A 192 -3.34 3.06 -18.02
N HIS A 193 -3.44 3.61 -19.22
CA HIS A 193 -2.31 4.15 -19.99
C HIS A 193 -2.08 5.65 -19.76
N GLY A 194 -2.74 6.23 -18.80
CA GLY A 194 -2.61 7.63 -18.39
C GLY A 194 -3.46 7.93 -17.16
N ILE A 195 -3.15 9.03 -16.54
CA ILE A 195 -3.93 9.55 -15.41
C ILE A 195 -5.02 10.46 -15.97
N ARG A 196 -6.25 10.25 -15.53
CA ARG A 196 -7.40 11.09 -15.92
C ARG A 196 -7.62 12.18 -14.87
N ASP A 197 -7.69 13.42 -15.31
CA ASP A 197 -7.81 14.57 -14.40
C ASP A 197 -9.25 14.94 -14.00
N ASN A 198 -10.25 14.48 -14.76
CA ASN A 198 -11.65 14.86 -14.58
C ASN A 198 -12.55 13.69 -14.14
N GLU A 199 -12.02 12.77 -13.36
CA GLU A 199 -12.83 11.70 -12.81
C GLU A 199 -13.75 12.22 -11.72
N PRO A 200 -15.03 11.78 -11.68
CA PRO A 200 -16.00 12.22 -10.66
C PRO A 200 -15.64 11.72 -9.26
N PHE A 201 -14.81 10.69 -9.16
CA PHE A 201 -14.31 10.10 -7.92
C PHE A 201 -12.79 10.01 -7.94
N PRO A 202 -12.13 10.20 -6.80
CA PRO A 202 -10.68 10.12 -6.70
C PRO A 202 -10.20 8.66 -6.72
N TYR A 203 -10.05 8.07 -7.90
CA TYR A 203 -9.43 6.75 -8.05
C TYR A 203 -7.98 6.76 -7.55
N VAL A 204 -7.56 5.63 -6.98
CA VAL A 204 -6.18 5.42 -6.56
C VAL A 204 -5.38 4.87 -7.73
N TYR A 205 -4.26 5.53 -8.05
CA TYR A 205 -3.33 5.13 -9.11
C TYR A 205 -1.99 4.75 -8.49
N GLY A 206 -1.47 3.56 -8.85
CA GLY A 206 -0.11 3.15 -8.58
C GLY A 206 0.70 3.00 -9.87
N ARG A 207 2.02 2.98 -9.79
CA ARG A 207 2.87 2.57 -10.92
C ARG A 207 2.67 1.08 -11.20
N TYR A 208 2.64 0.72 -12.47
CA TYR A 208 2.57 -0.66 -12.92
C TYR A 208 3.92 -1.12 -13.47
N VAL A 209 4.00 -2.30 -14.06
CA VAL A 209 5.24 -2.94 -14.52
C VAL A 209 5.89 -2.16 -15.68
N HIS A 210 5.09 -1.58 -16.55
CA HIS A 210 5.58 -0.78 -17.65
C HIS A 210 5.55 0.72 -17.31
N PRO A 211 6.56 1.51 -17.70
CA PRO A 211 6.70 2.92 -17.31
C PRO A 211 5.52 3.82 -17.67
N GLN A 212 4.75 3.45 -18.69
CA GLN A 212 3.59 4.22 -19.17
C GLN A 212 2.25 3.66 -18.69
N GLN A 213 2.28 2.65 -17.84
CA GLN A 213 1.09 2.02 -17.30
C GLN A 213 0.94 2.32 -15.81
N PHE A 214 -0.31 2.43 -15.42
CA PHE A 214 -0.72 2.62 -14.05
C PHE A 214 -1.68 1.49 -13.67
N ILE A 215 -1.52 0.95 -12.48
CA ILE A 215 -2.60 0.20 -11.86
C ILE A 215 -3.58 1.20 -11.26
N VAL A 216 -4.86 1.00 -11.53
CA VAL A 216 -5.95 1.76 -10.91
C VAL A 216 -6.74 0.79 -10.08
N HIS A 217 -6.96 1.10 -8.83
CA HIS A 217 -7.74 0.22 -7.98
C HIS A 217 -8.64 0.98 -7.03
N GLU A 218 -9.69 0.28 -6.65
CA GLU A 218 -10.60 0.65 -5.60
C GLU A 218 -10.69 -0.49 -4.60
N ALA A 219 -10.71 -0.15 -3.33
CA ALA A 219 -10.71 -1.13 -2.26
C ALA A 219 -11.75 -0.79 -1.21
N SER A 220 -12.51 -1.81 -0.79
CA SER A 220 -13.39 -1.75 0.37
C SER A 220 -12.79 -2.61 1.49
N PRO A 221 -12.74 -2.12 2.74
CA PRO A 221 -12.21 -2.88 3.86
C PRO A 221 -13.10 -4.05 4.28
N THR A 222 -14.28 -4.18 3.71
CA THR A 222 -15.24 -5.24 4.02
C THR A 222 -15.70 -5.97 2.76
N SER A 223 -15.50 -7.28 2.73
CA SER A 223 -15.98 -8.19 1.69
C SER A 223 -16.43 -9.51 2.32
N SER A 224 -15.63 -10.56 2.28
CA SER A 224 -15.95 -11.85 2.93
C SER A 224 -16.18 -11.72 4.44
N GLY A 225 -15.56 -10.73 5.09
CA GLY A 225 -15.81 -10.40 6.48
C GLY A 225 -17.27 -10.05 6.79
N ASN A 226 -18.03 -9.56 5.80
CA ASN A 226 -19.47 -9.33 5.94
C ASN A 226 -20.23 -10.66 6.08
N LEU A 227 -19.85 -11.69 5.30
CA LEU A 227 -20.44 -13.01 5.38
C LEU A 227 -20.08 -13.69 6.71
N GLU A 228 -18.81 -13.62 7.13
CA GLU A 228 -18.37 -14.14 8.42
C GLU A 228 -19.13 -13.49 9.58
N TRP A 229 -19.29 -12.16 9.53
CA TRP A 229 -20.08 -11.45 10.52
C TRP A 229 -21.53 -11.91 10.55
N LEU A 230 -22.16 -12.05 9.38
CA LEU A 230 -23.57 -12.46 9.27
C LEU A 230 -23.78 -13.89 9.79
N THR A 231 -22.90 -14.82 9.42
CA THR A 231 -22.99 -16.23 9.89
C THR A 231 -22.82 -16.33 11.40
N ALA A 232 -21.94 -15.52 11.99
CA ALA A 232 -21.78 -15.43 13.44
C ALA A 232 -23.04 -14.95 14.18
N GLN A 233 -23.95 -14.23 13.50
CA GLN A 233 -25.24 -13.79 14.10
C GLN A 233 -26.33 -14.90 14.03
N TRP A 234 -26.23 -15.80 13.06
CA TRP A 234 -27.27 -16.80 12.78
C TRP A 234 -26.94 -18.20 13.33
N GLY A 235 -25.80 -18.36 14.00
CA GLY A 235 -25.35 -19.64 14.54
C GLY A 235 -24.51 -20.45 13.54
N ASP A 236 -24.18 -21.69 13.89
CA ASP A 236 -23.18 -22.52 13.22
C ASP A 236 -23.60 -23.08 11.83
N MET A 237 -24.14 -22.24 10.94
CA MET A 237 -24.39 -22.66 9.55
C MET A 237 -23.07 -22.81 8.81
N SER A 238 -22.86 -23.96 8.20
CA SER A 238 -21.71 -24.18 7.31
C SER A 238 -21.86 -23.40 6.00
N PHE A 239 -20.74 -23.10 5.33
CA PHE A 239 -20.78 -22.44 4.01
C PHE A 239 -21.52 -23.29 2.96
N ASP A 240 -21.51 -24.62 3.08
CA ASP A 240 -22.26 -25.50 2.19
C ASP A 240 -23.77 -25.35 2.38
N GLU A 241 -24.26 -25.27 3.61
CA GLU A 241 -25.68 -25.01 3.90
C GLU A 241 -26.10 -23.61 3.39
N ILE A 242 -25.27 -22.59 3.57
CA ILE A 242 -25.51 -21.24 3.05
C ILE A 242 -25.57 -21.26 1.51
N ASN A 243 -24.61 -21.92 0.86
CA ASN A 243 -24.57 -22.02 -0.60
C ASN A 243 -25.80 -22.75 -1.15
N HIS A 244 -26.25 -23.84 -0.50
CA HIS A 244 -27.46 -24.53 -0.86
C HIS A 244 -28.70 -23.65 -0.70
N ALA A 245 -28.82 -22.96 0.42
CA ALA A 245 -29.92 -22.04 0.67
C ALA A 245 -29.98 -20.93 -0.40
N VAL A 246 -28.85 -20.27 -0.66
CA VAL A 246 -28.76 -19.22 -1.69
C VAL A 246 -29.07 -19.74 -3.09
N ALA A 247 -28.58 -20.94 -3.44
CA ALA A 247 -28.85 -21.56 -4.76
C ALA A 247 -30.31 -21.91 -4.96
N SER A 248 -31.09 -22.13 -3.89
CA SER A 248 -32.52 -22.43 -3.93
C SER A 248 -33.40 -21.16 -4.08
N LEU A 249 -32.85 -19.98 -3.88
CA LEU A 249 -33.60 -18.73 -3.99
C LEU A 249 -33.85 -18.37 -5.46
N PRO A 250 -35.02 -17.74 -5.77
CA PRO A 250 -35.26 -17.19 -7.10
C PRO A 250 -34.17 -16.20 -7.47
N LYS A 251 -33.67 -16.29 -8.72
CA LYS A 251 -32.71 -15.29 -9.21
C LYS A 251 -33.46 -13.97 -9.35
N ALA A 252 -32.98 -12.98 -8.62
CA ALA A 252 -33.14 -11.57 -8.90
C ALA A 252 -34.25 -10.75 -8.19
N GLU A 253 -34.89 -11.16 -7.15
CA GLU A 253 -35.80 -10.25 -6.45
C GLU A 253 -35.62 -10.34 -4.93
N SER A 254 -34.65 -9.57 -4.41
CA SER A 254 -34.57 -9.31 -2.96
C SER A 254 -34.92 -7.86 -2.69
N ASP A 255 -35.90 -7.65 -1.83
CA ASP A 255 -36.24 -6.31 -1.28
C ASP A 255 -35.29 -5.92 -0.11
N VAL A 256 -34.33 -6.78 0.21
CA VAL A 256 -33.36 -6.54 1.28
C VAL A 256 -32.06 -6.04 0.70
N PHE A 257 -31.63 -4.88 1.17
CA PHE A 257 -30.34 -4.27 0.82
C PHE A 257 -29.40 -4.42 2.01
N PHE A 258 -28.22 -4.94 1.75
CA PHE A 258 -27.13 -4.99 2.72
C PHE A 258 -26.09 -3.89 2.42
N LEU A 259 -25.81 -3.06 3.41
CA LEU A 259 -24.75 -2.05 3.30
C LEU A 259 -23.45 -2.64 3.86
N PRO A 260 -22.42 -2.89 3.01
CA PRO A 260 -21.22 -3.63 3.38
C PRO A 260 -20.19 -2.77 4.14
N PHE A 261 -20.62 -1.87 5.00
CA PHE A 261 -19.76 -0.89 5.68
C PHE A 261 -19.60 -1.18 7.17
N LEU A 262 -19.39 -2.45 7.55
CA LEU A 262 -19.24 -2.86 8.95
C LEU A 262 -18.10 -2.13 9.68
N TYR A 263 -17.07 -1.74 8.94
CA TYR A 263 -15.90 -1.03 9.49
C TYR A 263 -15.77 0.41 8.95
N GLY A 264 -16.84 0.95 8.37
CA GLY A 264 -16.86 2.24 7.69
C GLY A 264 -16.57 2.14 6.19
N SER A 265 -16.71 3.24 5.51
CA SER A 265 -16.42 3.41 4.07
C SER A 265 -15.19 4.28 3.85
#